data_e54df1919196c69e6b75a70de4b95fef
#
_entry.id   e54df1919196c69e6b75a70de4b95fef
#
_cell.length_a   1.000
_cell.length_b   1.000
_cell.length_c   1.000
_cell.angle_alpha   90.00
_cell.angle_beta   90.00
_cell.angle_gamma   90.00
#
_symmetry.space_group_name_H-M   'P 1'
#
loop_
_entity.id
_entity.type
_entity.pdbx_description
1 polymer ?
#
loop_
_entity_poly.entity_id
_entity_poly.type
_entity_poly.pdbx_seq_one_letter_code
_entity_poly.pdbx_strand_id
1 'polypeptide(L)'
;MARDGANLLAVLIDADNVLARHAEAILKEISTIGEPALRRVYGDWSSSQLAGWKAKARDLGLVMHQESANTKGKNASDIGLVIDAMDILHAGKFDGFVLVSSDSDFTRLASRIREEGLEVVGIGEAKTPESLRKVCNRFILIENIVAEGEPEPETKPAAALPARVARADTPPPPPTKKPAYDAIPLIVKAMKSIDPDGEWYSLGQLGQYMVRADPDFDSRTYGAAKLSDLIKGLPKRFEAKKDGNHWLVRDIA
;
A
#
# COMPACT_ATOMS: atom_id res chain seq x y z
N MET A 1 15.72 12.79 20.29
CA MET A 1 16.96 12.08 19.89
C MET A 1 16.58 11.20 18.72
N ALA A 2 17.13 11.43 17.52
CA ALA A 2 16.98 10.51 16.41
C ALA A 2 17.64 9.17 16.82
N ARG A 3 16.88 8.09 16.76
CA ARG A 3 17.44 6.76 16.94
C ARG A 3 18.26 6.43 15.70
N ASP A 4 19.56 6.18 15.88
CA ASP A 4 20.42 5.59 14.84
C ASP A 4 20.01 4.12 14.64
N GLY A 5 18.96 3.89 13.87
CA GLY A 5 18.42 2.54 13.64
C GLY A 5 17.30 2.53 12.59
N ALA A 6 16.84 1.33 12.24
CA ALA A 6 15.73 1.14 11.33
C ALA A 6 14.46 1.83 11.86
N ASN A 7 13.64 2.39 10.94
CA ASN A 7 12.35 2.99 11.23
C ASN A 7 11.40 1.91 11.77
N LEU A 8 11.04 1.98 13.07
CA LEU A 8 10.20 0.97 13.73
C LEU A 8 8.73 1.21 13.40
N LEU A 9 8.10 0.22 12.80
CA LEU A 9 6.71 0.30 12.35
C LEU A 9 5.79 -0.56 13.21
N ALA A 10 4.64 0.02 13.58
CA ALA A 10 3.50 -0.71 14.12
C ALA A 10 2.56 -1.12 12.97
N VAL A 11 2.46 -2.42 12.69
CA VAL A 11 1.65 -2.98 11.61
C VAL A 11 0.34 -3.51 12.17
N LEU A 12 -0.78 -2.94 11.72
CA LEU A 12 -2.14 -3.28 12.12
C LEU A 12 -2.91 -3.75 10.89
N ILE A 13 -3.33 -5.00 10.89
CA ILE A 13 -3.97 -5.66 9.75
C ILE A 13 -5.43 -5.97 10.10
N ASP A 14 -6.34 -5.48 9.29
CA ASP A 14 -7.75 -5.79 9.36
C ASP A 14 -8.05 -7.05 8.52
N ALA A 15 -8.27 -8.18 9.20
CA ALA A 15 -8.47 -9.47 8.56
C ALA A 15 -9.83 -9.59 7.84
N ASP A 16 -10.81 -8.77 8.22
CA ASP A 16 -12.14 -8.79 7.59
C ASP A 16 -12.09 -8.13 6.20
N ASN A 17 -11.16 -7.20 5.99
CA ASN A 17 -10.98 -6.46 4.74
C ASN A 17 -9.80 -6.94 3.87
N VAL A 18 -8.94 -7.83 4.39
CA VAL A 18 -7.73 -8.27 3.69
C VAL A 18 -7.68 -9.79 3.62
N LEU A 19 -7.38 -10.32 2.45
CA LEU A 19 -7.26 -11.77 2.25
C LEU A 19 -5.94 -12.31 2.80
N ALA A 20 -5.99 -13.39 3.59
CA ALA A 20 -4.83 -14.01 4.21
C ALA A 20 -3.72 -14.41 3.22
N ARG A 21 -4.06 -14.74 1.96
CA ARG A 21 -3.09 -15.07 0.91
C ARG A 21 -2.12 -13.93 0.59
N HIS A 22 -2.50 -12.67 0.84
CA HIS A 22 -1.68 -11.49 0.58
C HIS A 22 -0.74 -11.12 1.74
N ALA A 23 -0.91 -11.74 2.92
CA ALA A 23 -0.19 -11.38 4.14
C ALA A 23 1.34 -11.40 3.97
N GLU A 24 1.87 -12.43 3.32
CA GLU A 24 3.32 -12.58 3.11
C GLU A 24 3.88 -11.49 2.20
N ALA A 25 3.21 -11.22 1.07
CA ALA A 25 3.60 -10.19 0.13
C ALA A 25 3.52 -8.78 0.78
N ILE A 26 2.46 -8.54 1.57
CA ILE A 26 2.28 -7.29 2.32
C ILE A 26 3.42 -7.09 3.32
N LEU A 27 3.76 -8.10 4.13
CA LEU A 27 4.86 -7.99 5.10
C LEU A 27 6.21 -7.78 4.41
N LYS A 28 6.44 -8.42 3.27
CA LYS A 28 7.64 -8.21 2.45
C LYS A 28 7.73 -6.77 1.96
N GLU A 29 6.63 -6.20 1.46
CA GLU A 29 6.57 -4.79 1.05
C GLU A 29 6.87 -3.86 2.24
N ILE A 30 6.25 -4.09 3.41
CA ILE A 30 6.46 -3.30 4.62
C ILE A 30 7.93 -3.31 5.04
N SER A 31 8.61 -4.45 4.93
CA SER A 31 10.04 -4.58 5.27
C SER A 31 10.96 -3.74 4.36
N THR A 32 10.49 -3.27 3.21
CA THR A 32 11.23 -2.32 2.36
C THR A 32 11.12 -0.87 2.84
N ILE A 33 10.14 -0.57 3.71
CA ILE A 33 9.84 0.77 4.24
C ILE A 33 10.49 0.97 5.61
N GLY A 34 10.45 -0.07 6.45
CA GLY A 34 10.98 -0.05 7.79
C GLY A 34 10.89 -1.41 8.45
N GLU A 35 11.23 -1.47 9.73
CA GLU A 35 11.16 -2.71 10.51
C GLU A 35 9.74 -2.89 11.09
N PRO A 36 9.00 -3.95 10.70
CA PRO A 36 7.69 -4.25 11.27
C PRO A 36 7.83 -4.85 12.68
N ALA A 37 8.21 -4.01 13.65
CA ALA A 37 8.54 -4.43 15.00
C ALA A 37 7.31 -4.89 15.81
N LEU A 38 6.13 -4.35 15.51
CA LEU A 38 4.85 -4.83 16.03
C LEU A 38 3.99 -5.28 14.86
N ARG A 39 3.43 -6.49 14.93
CA ARG A 39 2.63 -7.09 13.87
C ARG A 39 1.37 -7.70 14.47
N ARG A 40 0.23 -7.02 14.30
CA ARG A 40 -1.06 -7.45 14.84
C ARG A 40 -2.09 -7.61 13.72
N VAL A 41 -2.95 -8.62 13.88
CA VAL A 41 -4.06 -8.87 12.97
C VAL A 41 -5.35 -8.99 13.77
N TYR A 42 -6.38 -8.26 13.34
CA TYR A 42 -7.66 -8.10 14.02
C TYR A 42 -8.76 -8.77 13.23
N GLY A 43 -9.68 -9.45 13.91
CA GLY A 43 -10.82 -10.10 13.28
C GLY A 43 -11.59 -11.00 14.24
N ASP A 44 -12.76 -11.45 13.81
CA ASP A 44 -13.55 -12.45 14.55
C ASP A 44 -13.08 -13.86 14.18
N TRP A 45 -12.15 -14.39 14.97
CA TRP A 45 -11.56 -15.72 14.76
C TRP A 45 -12.53 -16.89 14.99
N SER A 46 -13.75 -16.65 15.46
CA SER A 46 -14.81 -17.64 15.50
C SER A 46 -15.39 -17.90 14.10
N SER A 47 -15.23 -16.94 13.18
CA SER A 47 -15.68 -17.05 11.79
C SER A 47 -14.83 -18.05 11.01
N SER A 48 -15.51 -18.93 10.25
CA SER A 48 -14.84 -19.83 9.31
C SER A 48 -14.21 -19.09 8.11
N GLN A 49 -14.66 -17.88 7.82
CA GLN A 49 -14.14 -17.04 6.73
C GLN A 49 -12.69 -16.63 6.98
N LEU A 50 -12.30 -16.47 8.24
CA LEU A 50 -10.95 -16.10 8.64
C LEU A 50 -10.03 -17.31 8.94
N ALA A 51 -10.45 -18.53 8.59
CA ALA A 51 -9.66 -19.74 8.85
C ALA A 51 -8.25 -19.68 8.22
N GLY A 52 -8.12 -19.07 7.03
CA GLY A 52 -6.84 -18.87 6.35
C GLY A 52 -5.85 -18.00 7.12
N TRP A 53 -6.36 -17.03 7.88
CA TRP A 53 -5.54 -16.15 8.70
C TRP A 53 -4.87 -16.86 9.88
N LYS A 54 -5.52 -17.89 10.48
CA LYS A 54 -4.96 -18.64 11.62
C LYS A 54 -3.63 -19.31 11.29
N ALA A 55 -3.55 -19.92 10.10
CA ALA A 55 -2.32 -20.55 9.62
C ALA A 55 -1.26 -19.47 9.31
N LYS A 56 -1.62 -18.46 8.52
CA LYS A 56 -0.71 -17.38 8.13
C LYS A 56 -0.20 -16.57 9.33
N ALA A 57 -1.05 -16.27 10.31
CA ALA A 57 -0.64 -15.56 11.52
C ALA A 57 0.45 -16.31 12.28
N ARG A 58 0.29 -17.62 12.44
CA ARG A 58 1.30 -18.48 13.09
C ARG A 58 2.60 -18.51 12.28
N ASP A 59 2.50 -18.73 10.96
CA ASP A 59 3.67 -18.91 10.10
C ASP A 59 4.47 -17.60 9.94
N LEU A 60 3.80 -16.45 10.00
CA LEU A 60 4.40 -15.12 9.85
C LEU A 60 4.65 -14.39 11.18
N GLY A 61 4.36 -15.02 12.32
CA GLY A 61 4.55 -14.44 13.65
C GLY A 61 3.67 -13.21 13.91
N LEU A 62 2.43 -13.21 13.41
CA LEU A 62 1.45 -12.16 13.68
C LEU A 62 0.72 -12.46 15.00
N VAL A 63 0.52 -11.44 15.82
CA VAL A 63 -0.30 -11.53 17.03
C VAL A 63 -1.76 -11.34 16.63
N MET A 64 -2.57 -12.36 16.89
CA MET A 64 -3.99 -12.35 16.61
C MET A 64 -4.77 -11.69 17.74
N HIS A 65 -5.52 -10.64 17.44
CA HIS A 65 -6.44 -10.00 18.37
C HIS A 65 -7.87 -10.46 18.07
N GLN A 66 -8.52 -11.10 19.06
CA GLN A 66 -9.91 -11.53 18.94
C GLN A 66 -10.83 -10.35 19.18
N GLU A 67 -11.66 -10.07 18.21
CA GLU A 67 -12.75 -9.11 18.34
C GLU A 67 -14.09 -9.86 18.23
N SER A 68 -14.76 -9.99 19.37
CA SER A 68 -16.07 -10.67 19.40
C SER A 68 -17.18 -9.66 19.17
N ALA A 69 -17.86 -9.78 18.05
CA ALA A 69 -19.08 -9.02 17.81
C ALA A 69 -20.20 -9.55 18.73
N ASN A 70 -20.49 -8.84 19.83
CA ASN A 70 -21.64 -9.14 20.69
C ASN A 70 -22.99 -8.98 20.00
N THR A 71 -23.00 -8.46 18.76
CA THR A 71 -24.19 -8.31 17.91
C THR A 71 -23.76 -8.46 16.46
N LYS A 72 -24.41 -9.36 15.70
CA LYS A 72 -24.17 -9.55 14.26
C LYS A 72 -24.25 -8.19 13.53
N GLY A 73 -23.19 -7.85 12.78
CA GLY A 73 -23.16 -6.65 11.92
C GLY A 73 -22.69 -5.36 12.60
N LYS A 74 -22.01 -5.42 13.75
CA LYS A 74 -21.32 -4.26 14.33
C LYS A 74 -19.81 -4.38 14.11
N ASN A 75 -19.16 -3.26 13.79
CA ASN A 75 -17.73 -3.05 13.56
C ASN A 75 -16.88 -3.27 14.84
N ALA A 76 -16.97 -4.45 15.45
CA ALA A 76 -16.26 -4.72 16.70
C ALA A 76 -14.75 -4.83 16.47
N SER A 77 -14.34 -5.45 15.37
CA SER A 77 -12.93 -5.55 14.94
C SER A 77 -12.30 -4.17 14.71
N ASP A 78 -13.05 -3.25 14.09
CA ASP A 78 -12.58 -1.90 13.81
C ASP A 78 -12.37 -1.10 15.09
N ILE A 79 -13.29 -1.22 16.04
CA ILE A 79 -13.18 -0.53 17.34
C ILE A 79 -11.98 -1.05 18.13
N GLY A 80 -11.77 -2.36 18.17
CA GLY A 80 -10.63 -2.97 18.84
C GLY A 80 -9.30 -2.54 18.23
N LEU A 81 -9.20 -2.55 16.90
CA LEU A 81 -8.01 -2.05 16.20
C LEU A 81 -7.75 -0.57 16.52
N VAL A 82 -8.79 0.28 16.53
CA VAL A 82 -8.65 1.71 16.84
C VAL A 82 -8.18 1.94 18.27
N ILE A 83 -8.75 1.24 19.27
CA ILE A 83 -8.34 1.35 20.68
C ILE A 83 -6.88 0.95 20.82
N ASP A 84 -6.51 -0.20 20.28
CA ASP A 84 -5.15 -0.73 20.38
C ASP A 84 -4.14 0.17 19.64
N ALA A 85 -4.52 0.72 18.48
CA ALA A 85 -3.70 1.70 17.77
C ALA A 85 -3.44 2.95 18.62
N MET A 86 -4.44 3.44 19.35
CA MET A 86 -4.28 4.59 20.24
C MET A 86 -3.38 4.27 21.44
N ASP A 87 -3.48 3.07 22.01
CA ASP A 87 -2.59 2.64 23.09
C ASP A 87 -1.13 2.52 22.61
N ILE A 88 -0.92 1.96 21.42
CA ILE A 88 0.39 1.88 20.76
C ILE A 88 0.96 3.28 20.49
N LEU A 89 0.12 4.19 20.00
CA LEU A 89 0.49 5.58 19.74
C LEU A 89 0.98 6.27 21.01
N HIS A 90 0.22 6.17 22.11
CA HIS A 90 0.57 6.79 23.40
C HIS A 90 1.79 6.13 24.07
N ALA A 91 2.08 4.88 23.76
CA ALA A 91 3.30 4.24 24.24
C ALA A 91 4.59 4.84 23.66
N GLY A 92 4.51 5.58 22.53
CA GLY A 92 5.61 6.35 21.95
C GLY A 92 6.83 5.55 21.53
N LYS A 93 6.64 4.28 21.14
CA LYS A 93 7.74 3.34 20.82
C LYS A 93 8.06 3.24 19.35
N PHE A 94 7.13 3.63 18.48
CA PHE A 94 7.22 3.44 17.03
C PHE A 94 7.40 4.77 16.31
N ASP A 95 8.04 4.72 15.16
CA ASP A 95 8.30 5.88 14.31
C ASP A 95 7.18 6.08 13.28
N GLY A 96 6.37 5.03 13.03
CA GLY A 96 5.25 5.08 12.11
C GLY A 96 4.29 3.90 12.27
N PHE A 97 3.16 4.02 11.58
CA PHE A 97 2.11 3.01 11.53
C PHE A 97 1.88 2.53 10.10
N VAL A 98 1.60 1.24 9.96
CA VAL A 98 1.08 0.66 8.73
C VAL A 98 -0.33 0.16 8.99
N LEU A 99 -1.31 0.78 8.33
CA LEU A 99 -2.71 0.38 8.40
C LEU A 99 -3.05 -0.43 7.15
N VAL A 100 -3.38 -1.70 7.33
CA VAL A 100 -3.69 -2.61 6.23
C VAL A 100 -5.19 -2.86 6.22
N SER A 101 -5.91 -2.03 5.49
CA SER A 101 -7.37 -2.10 5.30
C SER A 101 -7.82 -1.24 4.12
N SER A 102 -8.97 -1.56 3.57
CA SER A 102 -9.68 -0.75 2.57
C SER A 102 -10.89 0.00 3.14
N ASP A 103 -11.07 0.00 4.46
CA ASP A 103 -12.21 0.62 5.10
C ASP A 103 -11.97 2.11 5.40
N SER A 104 -12.90 2.96 4.96
CA SER A 104 -12.88 4.40 5.21
C SER A 104 -13.01 4.78 6.69
N ASP A 105 -13.52 3.90 7.54
CA ASP A 105 -13.71 4.17 8.96
C ASP A 105 -12.38 4.42 9.67
N PHE A 106 -11.27 3.90 9.13
CA PHE A 106 -9.91 4.18 9.61
C PHE A 106 -9.34 5.55 9.20
N THR A 107 -10.08 6.35 8.40
CA THR A 107 -9.61 7.70 7.98
C THR A 107 -9.32 8.60 9.18
N ARG A 108 -10.18 8.56 10.21
CA ARG A 108 -10.00 9.35 11.45
C ARG A 108 -8.80 8.87 12.26
N LEU A 109 -8.57 7.56 12.33
CA LEU A 109 -7.40 6.99 12.99
C LEU A 109 -6.11 7.45 12.31
N ALA A 110 -6.04 7.34 10.97
CA ALA A 110 -4.89 7.81 10.19
C ALA A 110 -4.61 9.31 10.41
N SER A 111 -5.66 10.15 10.39
CA SER A 111 -5.53 11.58 10.74
C SER A 111 -4.94 11.78 12.12
N ARG A 112 -5.46 11.06 13.12
CA ARG A 112 -5.05 11.22 14.52
C ARG A 112 -3.59 10.85 14.73
N ILE A 113 -3.13 9.77 14.09
CA ILE A 113 -1.72 9.34 14.17
C ILE A 113 -0.81 10.41 13.54
N ARG A 114 -1.21 10.97 12.40
CA ARG A 114 -0.45 12.05 11.74
C ARG A 114 -0.40 13.34 12.54
N GLU A 115 -1.47 13.69 13.25
CA GLU A 115 -1.51 14.84 14.16
C GLU A 115 -0.46 14.74 15.27
N GLU A 116 -0.11 13.53 15.70
CA GLU A 116 1.00 13.26 16.64
C GLU A 116 2.39 13.28 15.98
N GLY A 117 2.46 13.59 14.67
CA GLY A 117 3.71 13.71 13.92
C GLY A 117 4.31 12.39 13.43
N LEU A 118 3.59 11.29 13.52
CA LEU A 118 4.03 9.98 13.07
C LEU A 118 3.66 9.73 11.61
N GLU A 119 4.46 8.92 10.93
CA GLU A 119 4.18 8.51 9.56
C GLU A 119 3.07 7.44 9.53
N VAL A 120 2.14 7.57 8.58
CA VAL A 120 1.11 6.56 8.31
C VAL A 120 1.24 6.07 6.88
N VAL A 121 1.50 4.78 6.73
CA VAL A 121 1.45 4.07 5.46
C VAL A 121 0.15 3.27 5.42
N GLY A 122 -0.70 3.55 4.42
CA GLY A 122 -1.89 2.76 4.14
C GLY A 122 -1.56 1.65 3.13
N ILE A 123 -2.13 0.48 3.32
CA ILE A 123 -2.10 -0.62 2.34
C ILE A 123 -3.52 -1.13 2.17
N GLY A 124 -4.04 -1.11 0.95
CA GLY A 124 -5.40 -1.53 0.68
C GLY A 124 -5.64 -1.80 -0.81
N GLU A 125 -6.85 -2.22 -1.14
CA GLU A 125 -7.25 -2.51 -2.51
C GLU A 125 -7.55 -1.22 -3.30
N ALA A 126 -7.59 -1.30 -4.64
CA ALA A 126 -7.90 -0.17 -5.52
C ALA A 126 -9.29 0.46 -5.26
N LYS A 127 -10.22 -0.31 -4.67
CA LYS A 127 -11.55 0.17 -4.26
C LYS A 127 -11.53 1.07 -3.02
N THR A 128 -10.39 1.18 -2.30
CA THR A 128 -10.26 1.99 -1.07
C THR A 128 -10.67 3.43 -1.34
N PRO A 129 -11.56 4.04 -0.54
CA PRO A 129 -11.98 5.41 -0.71
C PRO A 129 -10.83 6.41 -0.69
N GLU A 130 -10.93 7.45 -1.51
CA GLU A 130 -9.90 8.47 -1.65
C GLU A 130 -9.61 9.19 -0.32
N SER A 131 -10.62 9.32 0.56
CA SER A 131 -10.47 9.90 1.90
C SER A 131 -9.40 9.19 2.72
N LEU A 132 -9.38 7.86 2.75
CA LEU A 132 -8.36 7.09 3.46
C LEU A 132 -7.01 7.16 2.73
N ARG A 133 -7.00 7.06 1.40
CA ARG A 133 -5.75 7.11 0.62
C ARG A 133 -5.02 8.43 0.79
N LYS A 134 -5.74 9.56 0.74
CA LYS A 134 -5.16 10.91 0.81
C LYS A 134 -4.74 11.34 2.23
N VAL A 135 -5.33 10.75 3.26
CA VAL A 135 -4.93 11.05 4.64
C VAL A 135 -3.61 10.38 5.01
N CYS A 136 -3.23 9.29 4.37
CA CYS A 136 -1.94 8.63 4.60
C CYS A 136 -0.77 9.47 4.04
N ASN A 137 0.43 9.28 4.59
CA ASN A 137 1.65 9.84 4.01
C ASN A 137 2.04 9.12 2.71
N ARG A 138 1.72 7.81 2.67
CA ARG A 138 1.87 6.96 1.50
C ARG A 138 0.74 5.93 1.49
N PHE A 139 0.19 5.62 0.31
CA PHE A 139 -0.78 4.54 0.15
C PHE A 139 -0.32 3.57 -0.92
N ILE A 140 -0.31 2.28 -0.60
CA ILE A 140 0.16 1.22 -1.49
C ILE A 140 -1.01 0.30 -1.83
N LEU A 141 -1.23 0.09 -3.12
CA LEU A 141 -2.26 -0.82 -3.58
C LEU A 141 -1.80 -2.28 -3.44
N ILE A 142 -2.63 -3.13 -2.84
CA ILE A 142 -2.37 -4.58 -2.72
C ILE A 142 -2.13 -5.19 -4.09
N GLU A 143 -2.86 -4.73 -5.10
CA GLU A 143 -2.72 -5.18 -6.48
C GLU A 143 -1.31 -4.95 -7.05
N ASN A 144 -0.65 -3.85 -6.66
CA ASN A 144 0.73 -3.58 -7.07
C ASN A 144 1.73 -4.51 -6.37
N ILE A 145 1.43 -4.92 -5.13
CA ILE A 145 2.27 -5.84 -4.35
C ILE A 145 2.18 -7.26 -4.93
N VAL A 146 0.96 -7.72 -5.25
CA VAL A 146 0.70 -9.10 -5.67
C VAL A 146 1.18 -9.35 -7.10
N ALA A 147 1.08 -8.34 -7.99
CA ALA A 147 1.51 -8.43 -9.38
C ALA A 147 3.02 -8.72 -9.54
N GLU A 148 3.83 -8.45 -8.50
CA GLU A 148 5.27 -8.75 -8.52
C GLU A 148 5.59 -10.20 -8.10
N GLY A 149 4.63 -10.94 -7.53
CA GLY A 149 4.86 -12.25 -6.89
C GLY A 149 4.32 -13.46 -7.64
N GLU A 150 3.47 -13.31 -8.64
CA GLU A 150 2.93 -14.42 -9.41
C GLU A 150 3.54 -14.48 -10.82
N PRO A 151 4.11 -15.63 -11.27
CA PRO A 151 4.38 -15.84 -12.68
C PRO A 151 3.04 -15.81 -13.42
N GLU A 152 2.98 -15.12 -14.56
CA GLU A 152 1.80 -15.08 -15.43
C GLU A 152 1.26 -16.51 -15.65
N PRO A 153 -0.03 -16.78 -15.41
CA PRO A 153 -0.61 -18.06 -15.76
C PRO A 153 -0.60 -18.18 -17.29
N GLU A 154 0.18 -19.13 -17.79
CA GLU A 154 0.12 -19.55 -19.21
C GLU A 154 -1.34 -19.87 -19.55
N THR A 155 -1.94 -19.08 -20.41
CA THR A 155 -3.28 -19.30 -20.95
C THR A 155 -3.31 -20.55 -21.81
N LYS A 156 -3.71 -21.69 -21.23
CA LYS A 156 -4.22 -22.82 -22.01
C LYS A 156 -5.73 -22.62 -22.20
N PRO A 157 -6.24 -22.75 -23.42
CA PRO A 157 -7.68 -22.63 -23.68
C PRO A 157 -8.42 -23.82 -23.07
N ALA A 158 -9.26 -23.56 -22.07
CA ALA A 158 -10.14 -24.57 -21.50
C ALA A 158 -11.51 -24.52 -22.17
N ALA A 159 -11.90 -25.68 -22.69
CA ALA A 159 -13.19 -25.98 -23.31
C ALA A 159 -14.36 -25.74 -22.33
N ALA A 160 -15.46 -25.24 -22.89
CA ALA A 160 -16.70 -24.96 -22.18
C ALA A 160 -17.40 -26.22 -21.65
N LEU A 161 -17.89 -26.19 -20.42
CA LEU A 161 -18.97 -27.01 -19.88
C LEU A 161 -19.86 -26.18 -18.91
N PRO A 162 -21.14 -26.54 -18.71
CA PRO A 162 -22.19 -25.59 -18.37
C PRO A 162 -22.37 -25.33 -16.86
N ALA A 163 -22.97 -24.18 -16.60
CA ALA A 163 -23.28 -23.55 -15.31
C ALA A 163 -23.97 -24.46 -14.29
N ARG A 164 -23.46 -24.44 -13.04
CA ARG A 164 -24.27 -24.63 -11.84
C ARG A 164 -23.80 -23.68 -10.74
N VAL A 165 -24.79 -22.94 -10.21
CA VAL A 165 -24.63 -21.82 -9.27
C VAL A 165 -24.01 -22.28 -7.96
N ALA A 166 -22.80 -21.80 -7.67
CA ALA A 166 -22.26 -21.67 -6.34
C ALA A 166 -21.50 -20.34 -6.35
N ARG A 167 -21.77 -19.43 -5.42
CA ARG A 167 -20.96 -18.23 -5.21
C ARG A 167 -19.59 -18.70 -4.76
N ALA A 168 -18.71 -18.89 -5.72
CA ALA A 168 -17.29 -19.16 -5.50
C ALA A 168 -16.55 -17.84 -5.60
N ASP A 169 -15.63 -17.63 -4.67
CA ASP A 169 -14.61 -16.60 -4.69
C ASP A 169 -13.91 -16.54 -6.05
N THR A 170 -14.47 -15.78 -6.96
CA THR A 170 -13.76 -15.38 -8.17
C THR A 170 -12.77 -14.31 -7.74
N PRO A 171 -11.46 -14.52 -7.94
CA PRO A 171 -10.51 -13.43 -7.73
C PRO A 171 -10.95 -12.24 -8.58
N PRO A 172 -10.88 -11.00 -8.04
CA PRO A 172 -11.13 -9.81 -8.84
C PRO A 172 -10.19 -9.87 -10.05
N PRO A 173 -10.64 -9.39 -11.23
CA PRO A 173 -9.79 -9.31 -12.40
C PRO A 173 -8.51 -8.54 -12.03
N PRO A 174 -7.35 -8.92 -12.57
CA PRO A 174 -6.11 -8.22 -12.30
C PRO A 174 -6.32 -6.74 -12.63
N PRO A 175 -5.84 -5.82 -11.78
CA PRO A 175 -6.03 -4.39 -12.01
C PRO A 175 -5.42 -4.06 -13.37
N THR A 176 -6.21 -3.46 -14.22
CA THR A 176 -5.73 -2.93 -15.50
C THR A 176 -4.73 -1.83 -15.18
N LYS A 177 -3.44 -2.11 -15.37
CA LYS A 177 -2.37 -1.12 -15.23
C LYS A 177 -2.73 0.09 -16.09
N LYS A 178 -2.62 1.28 -15.54
CA LYS A 178 -2.81 2.52 -16.29
C LYS A 178 -1.71 2.63 -17.36
N PRO A 179 -2.00 3.17 -18.52
CA PRO A 179 -0.97 3.45 -19.51
C PRO A 179 0.10 4.39 -18.96
N ALA A 180 1.37 4.17 -19.31
CA ALA A 180 2.49 4.98 -18.82
C ALA A 180 2.34 6.49 -19.12
N TYR A 181 1.69 6.84 -20.24
CA TYR A 181 1.46 8.23 -20.61
C TYR A 181 0.50 8.97 -19.67
N ASP A 182 -0.35 8.28 -18.92
CA ASP A 182 -1.23 8.90 -17.92
C ASP A 182 -0.46 9.48 -16.74
N ALA A 183 0.80 9.07 -16.53
CA ALA A 183 1.68 9.64 -15.53
C ALA A 183 2.32 10.97 -15.95
N ILE A 184 2.33 11.31 -17.25
CA ILE A 184 3.00 12.52 -17.77
C ILE A 184 2.52 13.81 -17.08
N PRO A 185 1.21 14.07 -16.93
CA PRO A 185 0.75 15.30 -16.28
C PRO A 185 1.22 15.41 -14.83
N LEU A 186 1.29 14.28 -14.11
CA LEU A 186 1.75 14.24 -12.71
C LEU A 186 3.24 14.54 -12.61
N ILE A 187 4.04 13.95 -13.49
CA ILE A 187 5.50 14.14 -13.55
C ILE A 187 5.81 15.60 -13.91
N VAL A 188 5.20 16.16 -14.96
CA VAL A 188 5.41 17.55 -15.38
C VAL A 188 4.97 18.55 -14.30
N LYS A 189 3.83 18.31 -13.66
CA LYS A 189 3.36 19.13 -12.53
C LYS A 189 4.37 19.11 -11.39
N ALA A 190 4.92 17.95 -11.05
CA ALA A 190 5.92 17.81 -9.99
C ALA A 190 7.22 18.56 -10.35
N MET A 191 7.71 18.43 -11.59
CA MET A 191 8.89 19.18 -12.07
C MET A 191 8.69 20.69 -11.88
N LYS A 192 7.61 21.24 -12.40
CA LYS A 192 7.30 22.67 -12.30
C LYS A 192 7.09 23.17 -10.87
N SER A 193 6.64 22.28 -9.97
CA SER A 193 6.47 22.63 -8.55
C SER A 193 7.78 22.60 -7.78
N ILE A 194 8.77 21.84 -8.23
CA ILE A 194 10.11 21.79 -7.62
C ILE A 194 10.90 23.02 -8.07
N ASP A 195 10.95 23.27 -9.36
CA ASP A 195 11.63 24.42 -9.96
C ASP A 195 10.92 24.78 -11.27
N PRO A 196 10.17 25.90 -11.35
CA PRO A 196 9.45 26.29 -12.55
C PRO A 196 10.33 26.55 -13.78
N ASP A 197 11.56 27.01 -13.55
CA ASP A 197 12.55 27.39 -14.58
C ASP A 197 13.64 26.34 -14.77
N GLY A 198 13.58 25.24 -14.00
CA GLY A 198 14.56 24.16 -14.03
C GLY A 198 14.53 23.38 -15.35
N GLU A 199 15.72 23.10 -15.89
CA GLU A 199 15.86 22.24 -17.08
C GLU A 199 16.03 20.77 -16.68
N TRP A 200 16.82 20.50 -15.64
CA TRP A 200 17.14 19.15 -15.15
C TRP A 200 16.74 18.95 -13.71
N TYR A 201 16.03 17.88 -13.43
CA TYR A 201 15.51 17.55 -12.10
C TYR A 201 16.09 16.25 -11.56
N SER A 202 16.45 16.22 -10.29
CA SER A 202 16.86 14.98 -9.63
C SER A 202 15.69 14.01 -9.56
N LEU A 203 15.90 12.78 -10.06
CA LEU A 203 14.86 11.74 -10.04
C LEU A 203 14.43 11.37 -8.61
N GLY A 204 15.35 11.43 -7.64
CA GLY A 204 15.06 11.18 -6.23
C GLY A 204 14.15 12.27 -5.64
N GLN A 205 14.48 13.55 -5.87
CA GLN A 205 13.63 14.68 -5.42
C GLN A 205 12.25 14.64 -6.08
N LEU A 206 12.20 14.32 -7.37
CA LEU A 206 10.96 14.20 -8.12
C LEU A 206 10.07 13.10 -7.51
N GLY A 207 10.63 11.91 -7.25
CA GLY A 207 9.88 10.82 -6.62
C GLY A 207 9.36 11.17 -5.24
N GLN A 208 10.19 11.78 -4.40
CA GLN A 208 9.76 12.24 -3.07
C GLN A 208 8.65 13.29 -3.15
N TYR A 209 8.77 14.25 -4.08
CA TYR A 209 7.72 15.25 -4.28
C TYR A 209 6.41 14.62 -4.74
N MET A 210 6.47 13.69 -5.71
CA MET A 210 5.28 13.02 -6.24
C MET A 210 4.52 12.25 -5.17
N VAL A 211 5.21 11.48 -4.33
CA VAL A 211 4.57 10.74 -3.23
C VAL A 211 3.98 11.70 -2.18
N ARG A 212 4.65 12.83 -1.88
CA ARG A 212 4.10 13.84 -0.94
C ARG A 212 2.87 14.55 -1.51
N ALA A 213 2.86 14.85 -2.80
CA ALA A 213 1.75 15.54 -3.47
C ALA A 213 0.57 14.60 -3.74
N ASP A 214 0.85 13.33 -3.98
CA ASP A 214 -0.12 12.28 -4.28
C ASP A 214 0.28 10.97 -3.56
N PRO A 215 -0.21 10.75 -2.33
CA PRO A 215 0.20 9.62 -1.49
C PRO A 215 0.01 8.24 -2.12
N ASP A 216 -0.93 8.09 -3.04
CA ASP A 216 -1.20 6.85 -3.77
C ASP A 216 -0.47 6.76 -5.13
N PHE A 217 0.47 7.69 -5.41
CA PHE A 217 1.33 7.57 -6.56
C PHE A 217 2.28 6.37 -6.41
N ASP A 218 2.20 5.44 -7.38
CA ASP A 218 3.09 4.28 -7.48
C ASP A 218 3.38 4.02 -8.96
N SER A 219 4.66 3.92 -9.34
CA SER A 219 5.07 3.63 -10.70
C SER A 219 4.55 2.27 -11.21
N ARG A 220 4.31 1.32 -10.31
CA ARG A 220 3.75 -0.01 -10.61
C ARG A 220 2.33 0.08 -11.16
N THR A 221 1.55 1.06 -10.73
CA THR A 221 0.22 1.37 -11.29
C THR A 221 0.27 1.68 -12.78
N TYR A 222 1.42 2.22 -13.25
CA TYR A 222 1.67 2.55 -14.67
C TYR A 222 2.54 1.50 -15.38
N GLY A 223 2.66 0.31 -14.81
CA GLY A 223 3.36 -0.82 -15.42
C GLY A 223 4.88 -0.78 -15.32
N ALA A 224 5.46 0.11 -14.50
CA ALA A 224 6.90 0.23 -14.32
C ALA A 224 7.31 -0.11 -12.87
N ALA A 225 8.32 -0.94 -12.67
CA ALA A 225 8.80 -1.34 -11.35
C ALA A 225 9.34 -0.13 -10.54
N LYS A 226 9.91 0.86 -11.21
CA LYS A 226 10.50 2.06 -10.60
C LYS A 226 10.17 3.30 -11.40
N LEU A 227 10.23 4.48 -10.77
CA LEU A 227 10.06 5.76 -11.45
C LEU A 227 11.07 5.95 -12.59
N SER A 228 12.31 5.46 -12.42
CA SER A 228 13.32 5.47 -13.49
C SER A 228 12.88 4.71 -14.73
N ASP A 229 12.19 3.60 -14.55
CA ASP A 229 11.74 2.74 -15.66
C ASP A 229 10.51 3.35 -16.33
N LEU A 230 9.64 3.99 -15.54
CA LEU A 230 8.50 4.76 -16.05
C LEU A 230 8.98 5.91 -16.96
N ILE A 231 9.96 6.68 -16.50
CA ILE A 231 10.57 7.79 -17.27
C ILE A 231 11.21 7.28 -18.57
N LYS A 232 12.01 6.21 -18.49
CA LYS A 232 12.64 5.58 -19.66
C LYS A 232 11.62 5.00 -20.66
N GLY A 233 10.47 4.58 -20.17
CA GLY A 233 9.33 4.15 -21.01
C GLY A 233 8.65 5.27 -21.78
N LEU A 234 9.00 6.52 -21.52
CA LEU A 234 8.41 7.73 -22.14
C LEU A 234 9.47 8.59 -22.90
N PRO A 235 10.28 8.00 -23.80
CA PRO A 235 11.43 8.69 -24.42
C PRO A 235 11.06 9.84 -25.35
N LYS A 236 9.80 9.91 -25.78
CA LYS A 236 9.29 11.05 -26.60
C LYS A 236 8.96 12.29 -25.76
N ARG A 237 8.90 12.14 -24.45
CA ARG A 237 8.52 13.21 -23.53
C ARG A 237 9.64 13.56 -22.56
N PHE A 238 10.38 12.58 -22.09
CA PHE A 238 11.42 12.78 -21.09
C PHE A 238 12.75 12.23 -21.56
N GLU A 239 13.81 12.99 -21.27
CA GLU A 239 15.18 12.54 -21.38
C GLU A 239 15.73 12.27 -19.97
N ALA A 240 16.40 11.14 -19.80
CA ALA A 240 17.05 10.77 -18.54
C ALA A 240 18.53 10.55 -18.75
N LYS A 241 19.37 11.16 -17.92
CA LYS A 241 20.82 10.93 -17.91
C LYS A 241 21.31 10.61 -16.51
N LYS A 242 22.44 9.90 -16.44
CA LYS A 242 23.13 9.64 -15.19
C LYS A 242 24.23 10.67 -14.99
N ASP A 243 24.25 11.33 -13.84
CA ASP A 243 25.28 12.27 -13.43
C ASP A 243 25.89 11.78 -12.10
N GLY A 244 27.08 11.22 -12.16
CA GLY A 244 27.69 10.53 -11.03
C GLY A 244 26.80 9.40 -10.51
N ASN A 245 26.38 9.50 -9.25
CA ASN A 245 25.49 8.54 -8.60
C ASN A 245 23.98 8.90 -8.72
N HIS A 246 23.65 10.03 -9.34
CA HIS A 246 22.28 10.53 -9.42
C HIS A 246 21.72 10.41 -10.84
N TRP A 247 20.43 10.12 -10.93
CA TRP A 247 19.68 10.21 -12.17
C TRP A 247 19.03 11.59 -12.26
N LEU A 248 19.23 12.23 -13.40
CA LEU A 248 18.58 13.47 -13.77
C LEU A 248 17.60 13.21 -14.89
N VAL A 249 16.51 13.98 -14.90
CA VAL A 249 15.44 13.90 -15.90
C VAL A 249 15.06 15.31 -16.35
N ARG A 250 14.77 15.50 -17.66
CA ARG A 250 14.19 16.72 -18.19
C ARG A 250 12.98 16.43 -19.08
N ASP A 251 12.10 17.41 -19.16
CA ASP A 251 11.00 17.45 -20.12
C ASP A 251 11.53 17.99 -21.45
N ILE A 252 11.28 17.29 -22.55
CA ILE A 252 11.79 17.64 -23.89
C ILE A 252 10.69 18.05 -24.88
N ALA A 253 9.45 18.24 -24.42
CA ALA A 253 8.31 18.64 -25.24
C ALA A 253 7.83 20.05 -24.93
#